data_5dbc54ca58c1ccae6926851ab5d5d279
#
_entry.id   5dbc54ca58c1ccae6926851ab5d5d279
#
_cell.length_a   1.000
_cell.length_b   1.000
_cell.length_c   1.000
_cell.angle_alpha   90.00
_cell.angle_beta   90.00
_cell.angle_gamma   90.00
#
_symmetry.space_group_name_H-M   'P 1'
#
loop_
_entity.id
_entity.type
_entity.pdbx_description
1 polymer ?
#
loop_
_entity_poly.entity_id
_entity_poly.type
_entity_poly.pdbx_seq_one_letter_code
_entity_poly.pdbx_strand_id
1 'polypeptide(L)'
;MKQLVSKSIAVCMLTLMLAACNNAKQYTDENVLNEQSPSSITQLEPAMKMQNDQLLAVYEQYELLTQALISGNSKEARIASNAVEAGASQLLGGTDIADKAGAITATGNIDEQREAFAALSGSVIALVKQTGLTAGKLYVDYCPMARKNSGAYWLSRQSSIRNPYFGEQMMTCGEISEIL
;
A
#
# COMPACT_ATOMS: atom_id res chain seq x y z
N MET A 1 -29.95 -18.34 -50.91
CA MET A 1 -31.07 -19.09 -50.32
C MET A 1 -31.03 -18.77 -48.84
N LYS A 2 -31.81 -17.73 -48.36
CA LYS A 2 -33.14 -17.85 -47.75
C LYS A 2 -33.13 -18.90 -46.63
N GLN A 3 -33.27 -18.46 -45.35
CA GLN A 3 -34.45 -18.20 -44.51
C GLN A 3 -33.95 -17.56 -43.19
N LEU A 4 -34.24 -16.50 -42.63
CA LEU A 4 -35.42 -15.82 -42.13
C LEU A 4 -36.47 -16.72 -41.43
N VAL A 5 -36.56 -16.67 -40.08
CA VAL A 5 -37.76 -16.77 -39.24
C VAL A 5 -37.37 -16.25 -37.84
N SER A 6 -37.77 -15.12 -37.38
CA SER A 6 -39.08 -14.56 -37.00
C SER A 6 -39.52 -14.92 -35.57
N LYS A 7 -39.51 -13.86 -34.70
CA LYS A 7 -40.49 -13.46 -33.70
C LYS A 7 -40.82 -14.40 -32.52
N SER A 8 -40.65 -13.93 -31.30
CA SER A 8 -41.85 -13.67 -30.45
C SER A 8 -41.51 -12.82 -29.25
N ILE A 9 -42.21 -11.74 -29.17
CA ILE A 9 -42.40 -10.80 -28.08
C ILE A 9 -43.32 -11.49 -27.07
N ALA A 10 -42.92 -11.48 -25.80
CA ALA A 10 -43.86 -11.66 -24.68
C ALA A 10 -43.61 -10.55 -23.65
N VAL A 11 -44.43 -9.54 -23.78
CA VAL A 11 -44.72 -8.53 -22.78
C VAL A 11 -45.57 -9.18 -21.68
N CYS A 12 -45.12 -9.18 -20.46
CA CYS A 12 -45.96 -9.46 -19.30
C CYS A 12 -45.80 -8.28 -18.32
N MET A 13 -46.75 -7.35 -18.48
CA MET A 13 -47.14 -6.40 -17.44
C MET A 13 -47.88 -7.15 -16.34
N LEU A 14 -47.45 -7.01 -15.10
CA LEU A 14 -48.35 -7.16 -13.97
C LEU A 14 -47.94 -6.27 -12.80
N THR A 15 -48.62 -5.18 -12.72
CA THR A 15 -49.23 -4.38 -11.64
C THR A 15 -48.77 -4.57 -10.19
N LEU A 16 -48.41 -3.44 -9.59
CA LEU A 16 -48.70 -2.85 -8.27
C LEU A 16 -49.16 -3.80 -7.14
N MET A 17 -48.37 -3.74 -6.06
CA MET A 17 -48.93 -3.67 -4.70
C MET A 17 -48.07 -2.74 -3.82
N LEU A 18 -48.59 -1.57 -3.57
CA LEU A 18 -48.18 -0.66 -2.48
C LEU A 18 -48.66 -1.29 -1.15
N ALA A 19 -47.75 -1.55 -0.26
CA ALA A 19 -48.08 -1.71 1.16
C ALA A 19 -47.17 -0.77 1.96
N ALA A 20 -47.75 0.34 2.32
CA ALA A 20 -47.24 1.25 3.34
C ALA A 20 -47.40 0.60 4.72
N CYS A 21 -46.31 0.48 5.47
CA CYS A 21 -46.38 0.35 6.91
C CYS A 21 -45.53 1.44 7.53
N ASN A 22 -46.19 2.53 7.84
CA ASN A 22 -45.77 3.51 8.82
C ASN A 22 -45.68 2.82 10.18
N ASN A 23 -44.51 2.88 10.82
CA ASN A 23 -44.43 2.76 12.26
C ASN A 23 -43.45 3.80 12.77
N ALA A 24 -43.96 5.02 12.89
CA ALA A 24 -43.32 6.08 13.66
C ALA A 24 -43.49 5.71 15.15
N LYS A 25 -42.40 5.30 15.79
CA LYS A 25 -42.27 5.44 17.23
C LYS A 25 -41.45 6.67 17.52
N GLN A 26 -42.22 7.72 17.83
CA GLN A 26 -41.78 8.94 18.48
C GLN A 26 -41.30 8.54 19.88
N TYR A 27 -40.00 8.67 20.13
CA TYR A 27 -39.45 8.64 21.49
C TYR A 27 -38.98 10.05 21.81
N THR A 28 -39.84 10.74 22.51
CA THR A 28 -39.46 11.93 23.28
C THR A 28 -38.95 11.42 24.62
N ASP A 29 -37.69 11.70 24.93
CA ASP A 29 -37.32 12.03 26.29
C ASP A 29 -36.11 12.93 26.32
N GLU A 30 -36.28 13.98 27.06
CA GLU A 30 -35.35 15.04 27.39
C GLU A 30 -34.23 14.54 28.30
N ASN A 31 -33.12 15.28 28.20
CA ASN A 31 -32.12 15.46 29.26
C ASN A 31 -31.14 14.33 29.51
N VAL A 32 -29.94 14.50 29.00
CA VAL A 32 -28.76 14.68 29.88
C VAL A 32 -27.68 15.39 29.07
N LEU A 33 -27.45 16.65 29.36
CA LEU A 33 -26.19 17.34 29.14
C LEU A 33 -25.13 16.61 29.94
N ASN A 34 -24.24 15.92 29.28
CA ASN A 34 -22.93 15.66 29.81
C ASN A 34 -21.88 15.93 28.74
N GLU A 35 -21.36 17.13 28.80
CA GLU A 35 -20.12 17.51 28.15
C GLU A 35 -19.03 16.57 28.63
N GLN A 36 -18.53 15.79 27.74
CA GLN A 36 -17.13 15.37 27.77
C GLN A 36 -16.74 14.94 26.34
N SER A 37 -16.46 15.94 25.53
CA SER A 37 -15.70 15.76 24.30
C SER A 37 -14.23 15.61 24.70
N PRO A 38 -13.60 14.46 24.54
CA PRO A 38 -12.16 14.44 24.46
C PRO A 38 -11.83 14.93 23.05
N SER A 39 -11.47 16.18 22.95
CA SER A 39 -10.78 16.75 21.80
C SER A 39 -9.43 16.07 21.64
N SER A 40 -9.44 14.82 21.22
CA SER A 40 -8.29 14.22 20.56
C SER A 40 -8.25 14.84 19.17
N ILE A 41 -7.67 16.02 19.08
CA ILE A 41 -7.11 16.49 17.82
C ILE A 41 -5.99 15.49 17.54
N THR A 42 -6.33 14.41 16.87
CA THR A 42 -5.35 13.61 16.15
C THR A 42 -4.72 14.60 15.17
N GLN A 43 -3.53 15.07 15.49
CA GLN A 43 -2.72 15.82 14.54
C GLN A 43 -2.53 14.86 13.37
N LEU A 44 -3.32 15.06 12.32
CA LEU A 44 -3.09 14.41 11.04
C LEU A 44 -1.68 14.84 10.63
N GLU A 45 -0.72 13.95 10.74
CA GLU A 45 0.59 14.13 10.14
C GLU A 45 0.36 14.56 8.68
N PRO A 46 1.05 15.60 8.20
CA PRO A 46 0.84 16.06 6.85
C PRO A 46 1.06 14.92 5.87
N ALA A 47 0.15 14.81 4.90
CA ALA A 47 0.27 13.80 3.86
C ALA A 47 1.66 13.92 3.20
N MET A 48 2.37 12.80 3.10
CA MET A 48 3.70 12.78 2.50
C MET A 48 3.63 13.26 1.04
N LYS A 49 4.56 14.11 0.65
CA LYS A 49 4.72 14.61 -0.72
C LYS A 49 6.18 14.58 -1.12
N MET A 50 6.44 14.26 -2.37
CA MET A 50 7.76 14.31 -3.00
C MET A 50 7.79 15.43 -4.04
N GLN A 51 8.98 15.89 -4.41
CA GLN A 51 9.14 16.87 -5.49
C GLN A 51 8.74 16.28 -6.86
N ASN A 52 8.66 14.97 -6.97
CA ASN A 52 8.27 14.26 -8.19
C ASN A 52 7.08 13.34 -7.88
N ASP A 53 5.92 13.64 -8.47
CA ASP A 53 4.67 12.89 -8.26
C ASP A 53 4.76 11.45 -8.82
N GLN A 54 5.55 11.21 -9.89
CA GLN A 54 5.76 9.87 -10.42
C GLN A 54 6.59 9.02 -9.43
N LEU A 55 7.61 9.63 -8.78
CA LEU A 55 8.36 8.93 -7.74
C LEU A 55 7.47 8.64 -6.52
N LEU A 56 6.59 9.56 -6.15
CA LEU A 56 5.62 9.31 -5.08
C LEU A 56 4.75 8.09 -5.41
N ALA A 57 4.22 8.01 -6.63
CA ALA A 57 3.41 6.86 -7.07
C ALA A 57 4.19 5.54 -7.05
N VAL A 58 5.47 5.55 -7.46
CA VAL A 58 6.35 4.37 -7.36
C VAL A 58 6.60 3.98 -5.90
N TYR A 59 6.83 4.97 -5.04
CA TYR A 59 7.01 4.73 -3.61
C TYR A 59 5.76 4.13 -2.94
N GLU A 60 4.57 4.54 -3.34
CA GLU A 60 3.32 3.94 -2.82
C GLU A 60 3.21 2.45 -3.17
N GLN A 61 3.65 2.05 -4.36
CA GLN A 61 3.72 0.62 -4.73
C GLN A 61 4.83 -0.12 -3.98
N TYR A 62 5.97 0.54 -3.76
CA TYR A 62 7.04 0.01 -2.91
C TYR A 62 6.56 -0.22 -1.46
N GLU A 63 5.72 0.66 -0.92
CA GLU A 63 5.13 0.50 0.41
C GLU A 63 4.19 -0.71 0.47
N LEU A 64 3.37 -0.95 -0.57
CA LEU A 64 2.55 -2.15 -0.69
C LEU A 64 3.41 -3.42 -0.77
N LEU A 65 4.50 -3.39 -1.53
CA LEU A 65 5.47 -4.47 -1.59
C LEU A 65 6.06 -4.75 -0.20
N THR A 66 6.48 -3.71 0.52
CA THR A 66 7.01 -3.82 1.89
C THR A 66 6.00 -4.49 2.82
N GLN A 67 4.72 -4.10 2.76
CA GLN A 67 3.66 -4.72 3.57
C GLN A 67 3.44 -6.20 3.21
N ALA A 68 3.49 -6.54 1.93
CA ALA A 68 3.38 -7.93 1.47
C ALA A 68 4.54 -8.81 1.98
N LEU A 69 5.77 -8.28 2.00
CA LEU A 69 6.93 -8.98 2.54
C LEU A 69 6.86 -9.14 4.06
N ILE A 70 6.35 -8.11 4.78
CA ILE A 70 6.08 -8.17 6.22
C ILE A 70 5.09 -9.30 6.54
N SER A 71 3.99 -9.39 5.79
CA SER A 71 2.97 -10.42 5.98
C SER A 71 3.33 -11.79 5.41
N GLY A 72 4.48 -11.92 4.72
CA GLY A 72 4.91 -13.17 4.09
C GLY A 72 4.08 -13.56 2.85
N ASN A 73 3.33 -12.63 2.27
CA ASN A 73 2.48 -12.88 1.11
C ASN A 73 3.24 -12.71 -0.21
N SER A 74 3.86 -13.81 -0.69
CA SER A 74 4.67 -13.79 -1.91
C SER A 74 3.88 -13.43 -3.18
N LYS A 75 2.58 -13.72 -3.22
CA LYS A 75 1.72 -13.36 -4.36
C LYS A 75 1.49 -11.85 -4.42
N GLU A 76 1.13 -11.25 -3.29
CA GLU A 76 0.95 -9.81 -3.20
C GLU A 76 2.28 -9.07 -3.43
N ALA A 77 3.39 -9.61 -2.94
CA ALA A 77 4.72 -9.06 -3.19
C ALA A 77 5.05 -9.01 -4.69
N ARG A 78 4.71 -10.06 -5.46
CA ARG A 78 4.87 -10.06 -6.91
C ARG A 78 4.00 -9.00 -7.59
N ILE A 79 2.74 -8.87 -7.18
CA ILE A 79 1.81 -7.89 -7.76
C ILE A 79 2.32 -6.46 -7.51
N ALA A 80 2.68 -6.14 -6.27
CA ALA A 80 3.20 -4.83 -5.91
C ALA A 80 4.54 -4.54 -6.60
N SER A 81 5.44 -5.54 -6.66
CA SER A 81 6.74 -5.38 -7.34
C SER A 81 6.58 -5.13 -8.84
N ASN A 82 5.66 -5.82 -9.51
CA ASN A 82 5.36 -5.55 -10.92
C ASN A 82 4.84 -4.11 -11.14
N ALA A 83 4.08 -3.57 -10.19
CA ALA A 83 3.63 -2.18 -10.25
C ALA A 83 4.80 -1.19 -10.02
N VAL A 84 5.74 -1.50 -9.10
CA VAL A 84 6.99 -0.75 -8.94
C VAL A 84 7.80 -0.76 -10.23
N GLU A 85 8.00 -1.91 -10.85
CA GLU A 85 8.71 -2.08 -12.13
C GLU A 85 8.10 -1.22 -13.23
N ALA A 86 6.78 -1.33 -13.43
CA ALA A 86 6.06 -0.58 -14.46
C ALA A 86 6.14 0.94 -14.23
N GLY A 87 5.97 1.41 -12.99
CA GLY A 87 6.07 2.83 -12.65
C GLY A 87 7.50 3.36 -12.80
N ALA A 88 8.49 2.61 -12.30
CA ALA A 88 9.89 3.00 -12.35
C ALA A 88 10.43 3.05 -13.78
N SER A 89 9.95 2.19 -14.67
CA SER A 89 10.34 2.20 -16.10
C SER A 89 9.96 3.52 -16.80
N GLN A 90 9.01 4.28 -16.28
CA GLN A 90 8.57 5.57 -16.81
C GLN A 90 9.24 6.76 -16.10
N LEU A 91 10.02 6.50 -15.05
CA LEU A 91 10.61 7.51 -14.19
C LEU A 91 12.03 7.83 -14.65
N LEU A 92 12.36 9.11 -14.75
CA LEU A 92 13.73 9.53 -15.01
C LEU A 92 14.65 9.08 -13.86
N GLY A 93 15.66 8.26 -14.19
CA GLY A 93 16.53 7.62 -13.20
C GLY A 93 15.94 6.36 -12.55
N GLY A 94 14.79 5.89 -13.02
CA GLY A 94 14.10 4.73 -12.44
C GLY A 94 14.53 3.36 -12.96
N THR A 95 15.38 3.29 -13.99
CA THR A 95 15.79 2.02 -14.63
C THR A 95 16.34 1.01 -13.62
N ASP A 96 17.22 1.43 -12.72
CA ASP A 96 17.80 0.56 -11.70
C ASP A 96 16.75 0.03 -10.70
N ILE A 97 15.74 0.84 -10.38
CA ILE A 97 14.58 0.41 -9.57
C ILE A 97 13.75 -0.62 -10.33
N ALA A 98 13.46 -0.38 -11.61
CA ALA A 98 12.68 -1.28 -12.44
C ALA A 98 13.34 -2.67 -12.55
N ASP A 99 14.64 -2.72 -12.86
CA ASP A 99 15.39 -3.97 -12.98
C ASP A 99 15.36 -4.79 -11.67
N LYS A 100 15.53 -4.12 -10.53
CA LYS A 100 15.50 -4.78 -9.22
C LYS A 100 14.09 -5.22 -8.79
N ALA A 101 13.07 -4.47 -9.16
CA ALA A 101 11.69 -4.87 -8.95
C ALA A 101 11.36 -6.12 -9.80
N GLY A 102 11.81 -6.16 -11.05
CA GLY A 102 11.66 -7.33 -11.94
C GLY A 102 12.23 -8.63 -11.32
N ALA A 103 13.35 -8.54 -10.59
CA ALA A 103 13.92 -9.69 -9.89
C ALA A 103 12.98 -10.27 -8.80
N ILE A 104 12.23 -9.41 -8.10
CA ILE A 104 11.23 -9.85 -7.10
C ILE A 104 10.01 -10.45 -7.82
N THR A 105 9.57 -9.85 -8.92
CA THR A 105 8.44 -10.33 -9.73
C THR A 105 8.72 -11.73 -10.31
N ALA A 106 9.97 -12.05 -10.60
CA ALA A 106 10.38 -13.30 -11.25
C ALA A 106 10.26 -14.53 -10.35
N THR A 107 10.19 -14.37 -9.03
CA THR A 107 10.11 -15.50 -8.07
C THR A 107 8.83 -15.49 -7.25
N GLY A 108 8.33 -16.69 -6.90
CA GLY A 108 7.26 -16.89 -5.94
C GLY A 108 7.75 -17.27 -4.52
N ASN A 109 9.06 -17.36 -4.32
CA ASN A 109 9.65 -17.70 -3.04
C ASN A 109 9.84 -16.43 -2.21
N ILE A 110 9.22 -16.40 -1.02
CA ILE A 110 9.24 -15.21 -0.16
C ILE A 110 10.65 -14.84 0.33
N ASP A 111 11.51 -15.81 0.57
CA ASP A 111 12.86 -15.55 1.07
C ASP A 111 13.77 -15.00 -0.05
N GLU A 112 13.60 -15.48 -1.29
CA GLU A 112 14.27 -14.92 -2.47
C GLU A 112 13.76 -13.49 -2.76
N GLN A 113 12.47 -13.23 -2.59
CA GLN A 113 11.88 -11.89 -2.71
C GLN A 113 12.47 -10.93 -1.66
N ARG A 114 12.60 -11.36 -0.41
CA ARG A 114 13.22 -10.58 0.67
C ARG A 114 14.69 -10.30 0.40
N GLU A 115 15.43 -11.26 -0.15
CA GLU A 115 16.83 -11.06 -0.53
C GLU A 115 16.95 -10.01 -1.66
N ALA A 116 16.13 -10.12 -2.71
CA ALA A 116 16.11 -9.17 -3.82
C ALA A 116 15.62 -7.77 -3.39
N PHE A 117 14.70 -7.69 -2.43
CA PHE A 117 14.15 -6.44 -1.90
C PHE A 117 15.22 -5.51 -1.32
N ALA A 118 16.30 -6.05 -0.75
CA ALA A 118 17.37 -5.22 -0.21
C ALA A 118 18.07 -4.36 -1.28
N ALA A 119 18.27 -4.92 -2.47
CA ALA A 119 18.84 -4.18 -3.59
C ALA A 119 17.85 -3.12 -4.12
N LEU A 120 16.58 -3.47 -4.26
CA LEU A 120 15.52 -2.54 -4.63
C LEU A 120 15.43 -1.37 -3.63
N SER A 121 15.39 -1.66 -2.33
CA SER A 121 15.32 -0.64 -1.28
C SER A 121 16.48 0.33 -1.35
N GLY A 122 17.71 -0.14 -1.58
CA GLY A 122 18.87 0.74 -1.74
C GLY A 122 18.67 1.75 -2.87
N SER A 123 18.15 1.32 -4.01
CA SER A 123 17.90 2.19 -5.16
C SER A 123 16.77 3.18 -4.93
N VAL A 124 15.67 2.72 -4.30
CA VAL A 124 14.55 3.61 -3.94
C VAL A 124 15.02 4.68 -2.93
N ILE A 125 15.75 4.30 -1.88
CA ILE A 125 16.32 5.23 -0.90
C ILE A 125 17.20 6.28 -1.59
N ALA A 126 18.09 5.86 -2.49
CA ALA A 126 19.00 6.76 -3.20
C ALA A 126 18.22 7.78 -4.04
N LEU A 127 17.22 7.34 -4.80
CA LEU A 127 16.42 8.23 -5.64
C LEU A 127 15.54 9.17 -4.83
N VAL A 128 14.93 8.70 -3.72
CA VAL A 128 14.14 9.54 -2.81
C VAL A 128 15.02 10.61 -2.16
N LYS A 129 16.24 10.27 -1.72
CA LYS A 129 17.18 11.25 -1.16
C LYS A 129 17.62 12.29 -2.19
N GLN A 130 17.85 11.88 -3.43
CA GLN A 130 18.23 12.78 -4.53
C GLN A 130 17.08 13.73 -4.91
N THR A 131 15.86 13.24 -4.94
CA THR A 131 14.68 14.01 -5.35
C THR A 131 14.19 14.92 -4.23
N GLY A 132 14.14 14.42 -3.00
CA GLY A 132 13.67 15.11 -1.80
C GLY A 132 12.15 15.03 -1.58
N LEU A 133 11.77 15.26 -0.33
CA LEU A 133 10.38 15.39 0.11
C LEU A 133 10.00 16.88 0.17
N THR A 134 8.73 17.20 -0.07
CA THR A 134 8.16 18.55 0.10
C THR A 134 7.23 18.65 1.29
N ALA A 135 6.75 17.51 1.81
CA ALA A 135 5.98 17.42 3.04
C ALA A 135 6.02 15.99 3.62
N GLY A 136 5.75 15.87 4.91
CA GLY A 136 5.78 14.61 5.63
C GLY A 136 7.20 14.17 6.00
N LYS A 137 7.33 12.90 6.38
CA LYS A 137 8.60 12.27 6.78
C LYS A 137 8.67 10.86 6.22
N LEU A 138 9.88 10.41 5.95
CA LEU A 138 10.20 9.01 5.73
C LEU A 138 11.32 8.58 6.67
N TYR A 139 11.22 7.36 7.16
CA TYR A 139 12.25 6.74 7.99
C TYR A 139 13.05 5.77 7.13
N VAL A 140 14.35 5.87 7.19
CA VAL A 140 15.28 4.86 6.67
C VAL A 140 15.56 3.92 7.82
N ASP A 141 14.93 2.76 7.77
CA ASP A 141 15.10 1.72 8.78
C ASP A 141 16.24 0.77 8.39
N TYR A 142 16.87 0.17 9.38
CA TYR A 142 17.99 -0.76 9.19
C TYR A 142 17.86 -1.97 10.12
N CYS A 143 18.05 -3.17 9.59
CA CYS A 143 18.19 -4.39 10.37
C CYS A 143 19.55 -5.04 10.13
N PRO A 144 20.45 -5.13 11.14
CA PRO A 144 21.79 -5.69 10.99
C PRO A 144 21.77 -7.20 10.72
N MET A 145 20.72 -7.90 11.13
CA MET A 145 20.58 -9.35 10.98
C MET A 145 20.04 -9.77 9.61
N ALA A 146 19.49 -8.84 8.83
CA ALA A 146 18.98 -9.14 7.50
C ALA A 146 20.09 -9.70 6.60
N ARG A 147 19.68 -10.51 5.59
CA ARG A 147 20.61 -11.05 4.60
C ARG A 147 21.81 -11.77 5.23
N LYS A 148 21.54 -12.73 6.12
CA LYS A 148 22.59 -13.51 6.78
C LYS A 148 23.62 -12.65 7.51
N ASN A 149 23.15 -11.62 8.24
CA ASN A 149 23.94 -10.64 8.99
C ASN A 149 24.78 -9.66 8.12
N SER A 150 24.46 -9.51 6.83
CA SER A 150 25.04 -8.44 6.00
C SER A 150 24.35 -7.09 6.22
N GLY A 151 23.19 -7.11 6.86
CA GLY A 151 22.33 -5.95 7.07
C GLY A 151 21.56 -5.53 5.81
N ALA A 152 20.44 -4.86 6.03
CA ALA A 152 19.67 -4.26 4.95
C ALA A 152 18.80 -3.09 5.46
N TYR A 153 18.53 -2.17 4.53
CA TYR A 153 17.73 -0.97 4.75
C TYR A 153 16.37 -1.06 4.06
N TRP A 154 15.41 -0.29 4.54
CA TRP A 154 14.14 -0.04 3.84
C TRP A 154 13.58 1.33 4.21
N LEU A 155 12.59 1.82 3.44
CA LEU A 155 11.86 3.03 3.74
C LEU A 155 10.50 2.72 4.38
N SER A 156 10.12 3.54 5.36
CA SER A 156 8.85 3.46 6.06
C SER A 156 8.25 4.85 6.31
N ARG A 157 6.93 4.96 6.30
CA ARG A 157 6.21 6.14 6.84
C ARG A 157 6.01 6.07 8.34
N GLN A 158 6.23 4.91 8.95
CA GLN A 158 5.96 4.66 10.35
C GLN A 158 7.23 4.77 11.17
N SER A 159 7.15 5.43 12.32
CA SER A 159 8.26 5.49 13.28
C SER A 159 8.46 4.17 14.05
N SER A 160 7.53 3.23 13.92
CA SER A 160 7.66 1.90 14.50
C SER A 160 8.28 0.93 13.50
N ILE A 161 9.30 0.20 13.92
CA ILE A 161 9.95 -0.81 13.08
C ILE A 161 8.97 -1.94 12.74
N ARG A 162 8.85 -2.22 11.44
CA ARG A 162 8.16 -3.38 10.90
C ARG A 162 9.03 -4.01 9.81
N ASN A 163 9.69 -5.09 10.16
CA ASN A 163 10.77 -5.66 9.37
C ASN A 163 10.27 -6.51 8.19
N PRO A 164 10.53 -6.12 6.92
CA PRO A 164 10.13 -6.87 5.74
C PRO A 164 10.99 -8.13 5.49
N TYR A 165 12.20 -8.18 6.04
CA TYR A 165 13.14 -9.27 5.80
C TYR A 165 12.82 -10.52 6.61
N PHE A 166 12.20 -10.38 7.79
CA PHE A 166 11.84 -11.49 8.66
C PHE A 166 10.32 -11.63 8.86
N GLY A 167 9.54 -10.56 8.61
CA GLY A 167 8.11 -10.56 8.89
C GLY A 167 7.81 -10.91 10.35
N GLU A 168 6.82 -11.79 10.56
CA GLU A 168 6.37 -12.16 11.91
C GLU A 168 7.45 -12.80 12.79
N GLN A 169 8.48 -13.41 12.20
CA GLN A 169 9.54 -14.06 12.97
C GLN A 169 10.36 -13.07 13.80
N MET A 170 10.61 -11.86 13.27
CA MET A 170 11.39 -10.83 13.92
C MET A 170 10.89 -9.43 13.52
N MET A 171 9.60 -9.19 13.73
CA MET A 171 8.86 -8.02 13.26
C MET A 171 9.52 -6.68 13.65
N THR A 172 10.06 -6.60 14.84
CA THR A 172 10.64 -5.37 15.42
C THR A 172 12.17 -5.34 15.40
N CYS A 173 12.80 -6.28 14.69
CA CYS A 173 14.26 -6.25 14.53
C CYS A 173 14.67 -5.10 13.62
N GLY A 174 15.45 -4.19 14.17
CA GLY A 174 15.98 -3.03 13.44
C GLY A 174 15.90 -1.75 14.26
N GLU A 175 16.38 -0.68 13.65
CA GLU A 175 16.39 0.67 14.20
C GLU A 175 16.16 1.69 13.09
N ILE A 176 15.73 2.89 13.45
CA ILE A 176 15.68 4.02 12.53
C ILE A 176 17.11 4.53 12.35
N SER A 177 17.64 4.41 11.15
CA SER A 177 18.99 4.88 10.79
C SER A 177 18.99 6.35 10.41
N GLU A 178 17.91 6.84 9.76
CA GLU A 178 17.82 8.21 9.27
C GLU A 178 16.35 8.64 9.12
N ILE A 179 16.10 9.94 9.21
CA ILE A 179 14.79 10.56 8.93
C ILE A 179 14.98 11.55 7.78
N LEU A 180 14.16 11.36 6.72
CA LEU A 180 14.12 12.20 5.54
C LEU A 180 12.96 13.20 5.62
#